data_8219037f44d3b8e4e84842a8b5407733
#
_entry.id   8219037f44d3b8e4e84842a8b5407733
#
_cell.length_a   1.000
_cell.length_b   1.000
_cell.length_c   1.000
_cell.angle_alpha   90.00
_cell.angle_beta   90.00
_cell.angle_gamma   90.00
#
_symmetry.space_group_name_H-M   'P 1'
#
loop_
_entity.id
_entity.type
_entity.pdbx_description
1 polymer ?
#
loop_
_entity_poly.entity_id
_entity_poly.type
_entity_poly.pdbx_seq_one_letter_code
_entity_poly.pdbx_strand_id
1 'polypeptide(L)'
;MVIPIAYAQEITIGEKAEQKSVEVVISSVDKIHVKHVIISSNSPKQLELIDGIITNLTVLDEEGKEKQFVTIGDNDGVMIYPSQDDTIVEYDLGDVIFLKDNVWTWDFRYLETTSFIIPKEIDLIFVNNRPVYLGEKNGISCHGCQMILEYSINEPKILKNVKFENKEFLIVIRTFAEINQFNFDQTTKSISFDVNGEKQFVTAIIPLELLPTPHNVYMEDEKIFFNEYNNNGTHVWLNIRPDNSGNVSIIGTIDINDEKSTIQNNPSTSVSNVSQDVIVYILLGVSVLIGLVVMVIMMRKKKLSVTSREIQDDNT
;
A
#
# COMPACT_ATOMS: atom_id res chain seq x y z
N MET A 1 -12.48 -48.94 7.19
CA MET A 1 -13.42 -48.36 6.21
C MET A 1 -12.71 -47.15 5.61
N VAL A 2 -12.19 -47.23 4.39
CA VAL A 2 -11.49 -46.14 3.71
C VAL A 2 -12.52 -45.43 2.83
N ILE A 3 -12.83 -44.19 3.15
CA ILE A 3 -13.73 -43.36 2.34
C ILE A 3 -12.87 -42.78 1.21
N PRO A 4 -13.15 -43.06 -0.07
CA PRO A 4 -12.45 -42.44 -1.16
C PRO A 4 -12.80 -40.94 -1.19
N ILE A 5 -11.78 -40.08 -1.10
CA ILE A 5 -11.94 -38.65 -1.34
C ILE A 5 -12.10 -38.51 -2.86
N ALA A 6 -13.30 -38.19 -3.30
CA ALA A 6 -13.55 -37.80 -4.68
C ALA A 6 -13.04 -36.37 -4.85
N TYR A 7 -11.97 -36.20 -5.63
CA TYR A 7 -11.59 -34.88 -6.14
C TYR A 7 -12.59 -34.54 -7.25
N ALA A 8 -13.34 -33.46 -7.06
CA ALA A 8 -14.11 -32.88 -8.15
C ALA A 8 -13.08 -32.40 -9.20
N GLN A 9 -13.09 -33.00 -10.38
CA GLN A 9 -12.35 -32.45 -11.53
C GLN A 9 -13.17 -31.25 -12.01
N GLU A 10 -12.56 -30.08 -11.93
CA GLU A 10 -13.03 -28.88 -12.57
C GLU A 10 -12.94 -29.10 -14.08
N ILE A 11 -14.09 -29.28 -14.74
CA ILE A 11 -14.13 -29.42 -16.20
C ILE A 11 -14.08 -28.00 -16.77
N THR A 12 -12.90 -27.57 -17.16
CA THR A 12 -12.73 -26.31 -17.90
C THR A 12 -13.23 -26.52 -19.32
N ILE A 13 -14.39 -25.97 -19.66
CA ILE A 13 -14.96 -26.02 -20.99
C ILE A 13 -14.48 -24.76 -21.76
N GLY A 14 -13.43 -24.89 -22.54
CA GLY A 14 -12.89 -23.82 -23.37
C GLY A 14 -11.51 -23.33 -22.93
N GLU A 15 -10.85 -22.60 -23.80
CA GLU A 15 -9.60 -21.90 -23.47
C GLU A 15 -9.90 -20.57 -22.78
N LYS A 16 -9.01 -20.15 -21.87
CA LYS A 16 -9.12 -18.83 -21.20
C LYS A 16 -9.12 -17.70 -22.26
N ALA A 17 -10.02 -16.73 -22.07
CA ALA A 17 -10.07 -15.54 -22.92
C ALA A 17 -8.84 -14.67 -22.69
N GLU A 18 -8.22 -14.22 -23.76
CA GLU A 18 -7.16 -13.21 -23.71
C GLU A 18 -7.81 -11.83 -23.65
N GLN A 19 -7.46 -11.06 -22.61
CA GLN A 19 -8.06 -9.77 -22.32
C GLN A 19 -7.13 -8.63 -22.75
N LYS A 20 -7.62 -7.74 -23.58
CA LYS A 20 -6.94 -6.53 -24.01
C LYS A 20 -6.93 -5.47 -22.90
N SER A 21 -8.02 -5.36 -22.18
CA SER A 21 -8.16 -4.45 -21.04
C SER A 21 -9.26 -4.90 -20.08
N VAL A 22 -9.08 -4.56 -18.81
CA VAL A 22 -10.12 -4.64 -17.77
C VAL A 22 -10.22 -3.27 -17.12
N GLU A 23 -11.41 -2.71 -17.10
CA GLU A 23 -11.71 -1.42 -16.50
C GLU A 23 -12.78 -1.60 -15.42
N VAL A 24 -12.54 -1.00 -14.27
CA VAL A 24 -13.46 -0.96 -13.13
C VAL A 24 -13.75 0.49 -12.82
N VAL A 25 -14.99 0.91 -13.01
CA VAL A 25 -15.45 2.27 -12.71
C VAL A 25 -16.18 2.26 -11.37
N ILE A 26 -15.60 2.92 -10.39
CA ILE A 26 -16.22 3.14 -9.07
C ILE A 26 -17.02 4.43 -9.14
N SER A 27 -18.33 4.36 -8.97
CA SER A 27 -19.16 5.57 -8.88
C SER A 27 -19.20 6.10 -7.45
N SER A 28 -19.70 7.33 -7.26
CA SER A 28 -19.77 8.00 -5.96
C SER A 28 -20.64 7.31 -4.90
N VAL A 29 -21.45 6.33 -5.28
CA VAL A 29 -22.38 5.63 -4.38
C VAL A 29 -22.34 4.14 -4.69
N ASP A 30 -21.41 3.42 -4.09
CA ASP A 30 -21.32 1.94 -4.05
C ASP A 30 -21.62 1.15 -5.35
N LYS A 31 -21.72 1.85 -6.48
CA LYS A 31 -21.95 1.22 -7.78
C LYS A 31 -20.64 1.01 -8.49
N ILE A 32 -20.37 -0.20 -8.87
CA ILE A 32 -19.19 -0.60 -9.62
C ILE A 32 -19.65 -1.13 -10.96
N HIS A 33 -19.10 -0.54 -12.01
CA HIS A 33 -19.28 -1.03 -13.37
C HIS A 33 -17.96 -1.61 -13.86
N VAL A 34 -18.02 -2.81 -14.42
CA VAL A 34 -16.85 -3.54 -14.93
C VAL A 34 -16.98 -3.71 -16.43
N LYS A 35 -15.88 -3.48 -17.13
CA LYS A 35 -15.76 -3.67 -18.58
C LYS A 35 -14.52 -4.47 -18.91
N HIS A 36 -14.70 -5.60 -19.59
CA HIS A 36 -13.63 -6.38 -20.20
C HIS A 36 -13.64 -6.19 -21.70
N VAL A 37 -12.48 -6.02 -22.30
CA VAL A 37 -12.28 -6.08 -23.76
C VAL A 37 -11.50 -7.34 -24.06
N ILE A 38 -12.12 -8.26 -24.78
CA ILE A 38 -11.60 -9.59 -25.08
C ILE A 38 -11.12 -9.61 -26.53
N ILE A 39 -9.90 -10.08 -26.75
CA ILE A 39 -9.32 -10.21 -28.08
C ILE A 39 -10.12 -11.21 -28.91
N SER A 40 -10.35 -10.88 -30.19
CA SER A 40 -11.02 -11.71 -31.17
C SER A 40 -10.45 -13.14 -31.23
N SER A 41 -11.31 -14.15 -31.40
CA SER A 41 -10.89 -15.55 -31.44
C SER A 41 -11.78 -16.39 -32.37
N ASN A 42 -11.16 -17.33 -33.07
CA ASN A 42 -11.85 -18.31 -33.91
C ASN A 42 -12.40 -19.53 -33.13
N SER A 43 -12.13 -19.61 -31.82
CA SER A 43 -12.65 -20.67 -30.92
C SER A 43 -13.39 -20.07 -29.75
N PRO A 44 -14.34 -20.81 -29.12
CA PRO A 44 -15.00 -20.35 -27.90
C PRO A 44 -13.97 -20.09 -26.81
N LYS A 45 -14.16 -19.00 -26.05
CA LYS A 45 -13.29 -18.58 -24.94
C LYS A 45 -14.07 -18.44 -23.67
N GLN A 46 -13.45 -18.81 -22.57
CA GLN A 46 -13.99 -18.64 -21.22
C GLN A 46 -13.39 -17.39 -20.57
N LEU A 47 -14.24 -16.46 -20.17
CA LEU A 47 -13.87 -15.30 -19.36
C LEU A 47 -14.30 -15.56 -17.92
N GLU A 48 -13.36 -15.48 -16.99
CA GLU A 48 -13.59 -15.40 -15.56
C GLU A 48 -14.04 -13.97 -15.22
N LEU A 49 -15.11 -13.81 -14.46
CA LEU A 49 -15.60 -12.51 -14.02
C LEU A 49 -15.01 -12.16 -12.65
N ILE A 50 -15.04 -10.88 -12.28
CA ILE A 50 -14.61 -10.44 -10.95
C ILE A 50 -15.65 -10.88 -9.93
N ASP A 51 -15.19 -11.46 -8.81
CA ASP A 51 -16.06 -11.97 -7.74
C ASP A 51 -16.98 -10.89 -7.18
N GLY A 52 -18.26 -11.23 -6.98
CA GLY A 52 -19.29 -10.37 -6.42
C GLY A 52 -20.68 -10.68 -6.96
N ILE A 53 -21.69 -9.91 -6.56
CA ILE A 53 -23.05 -10.04 -7.10
C ILE A 53 -23.11 -9.35 -8.46
N ILE A 54 -23.18 -10.15 -9.52
CA ILE A 54 -23.20 -9.67 -10.90
C ILE A 54 -24.65 -9.39 -11.33
N THR A 55 -24.86 -8.19 -11.87
CA THR A 55 -26.12 -7.76 -12.46
C THR A 55 -25.86 -7.05 -13.80
N ASN A 56 -26.89 -6.92 -14.63
CA ASN A 56 -26.82 -6.24 -15.92
C ASN A 56 -25.71 -6.74 -16.86
N LEU A 57 -25.42 -8.06 -16.79
CA LEU A 57 -24.39 -8.68 -17.61
C LEU A 57 -24.78 -8.63 -19.10
N THR A 58 -23.93 -8.04 -19.91
CA THR A 58 -24.07 -7.92 -21.37
C THR A 58 -22.79 -8.31 -22.07
N VAL A 59 -22.93 -8.89 -23.26
CA VAL A 59 -21.81 -9.19 -24.15
C VAL A 59 -22.08 -8.50 -25.47
N LEU A 60 -21.18 -7.63 -25.91
CA LEU A 60 -21.33 -6.75 -27.06
C LEU A 60 -20.21 -6.96 -28.07
N ASP A 61 -20.46 -6.61 -29.32
CA ASP A 61 -19.40 -6.41 -30.31
C ASP A 61 -18.85 -4.96 -30.22
N GLU A 62 -17.85 -4.63 -31.07
CA GLU A 62 -17.24 -3.30 -31.11
C GLU A 62 -18.24 -2.19 -31.51
N GLU A 63 -19.32 -2.52 -32.21
CA GLU A 63 -20.39 -1.60 -32.60
C GLU A 63 -21.45 -1.43 -31.51
N GLY A 64 -21.31 -2.15 -30.37
CA GLY A 64 -22.26 -2.11 -29.25
C GLY A 64 -23.51 -2.98 -29.45
N LYS A 65 -23.50 -3.92 -30.39
CA LYS A 65 -24.60 -4.85 -30.63
C LYS A 65 -24.46 -6.08 -29.74
N GLU A 66 -25.54 -6.50 -29.11
CA GLU A 66 -25.58 -7.68 -28.25
C GLU A 66 -25.21 -8.96 -29.00
N LYS A 67 -24.36 -9.76 -28.34
CA LYS A 67 -23.94 -11.11 -28.76
C LYS A 67 -24.50 -12.14 -27.83
N GLN A 68 -24.70 -13.34 -28.36
CA GLN A 68 -25.09 -14.49 -27.53
C GLN A 68 -23.88 -14.96 -26.70
N PHE A 69 -24.15 -15.39 -25.49
CA PHE A 69 -23.18 -15.96 -24.55
C PHE A 69 -23.85 -17.02 -23.67
N VAL A 70 -23.05 -17.75 -22.91
CA VAL A 70 -23.51 -18.69 -21.89
C VAL A 70 -22.80 -18.37 -20.59
N THR A 71 -23.54 -18.28 -19.49
CA THR A 71 -22.96 -18.13 -18.15
C THR A 71 -22.40 -19.47 -17.67
N ILE A 72 -21.30 -19.42 -16.91
CA ILE A 72 -20.62 -20.57 -16.32
C ILE A 72 -20.69 -20.43 -14.80
N GLY A 73 -21.02 -21.53 -14.12
CA GLY A 73 -21.23 -21.50 -12.67
C GLY A 73 -22.42 -20.63 -12.27
N ASP A 74 -22.38 -20.08 -11.07
CA ASP A 74 -23.38 -19.12 -10.56
C ASP A 74 -23.03 -17.67 -10.95
N ASN A 75 -22.69 -17.46 -12.24
CA ASN A 75 -22.13 -16.24 -12.84
C ASN A 75 -20.64 -16.01 -12.53
N ASP A 76 -19.87 -17.06 -12.24
CA ASP A 76 -18.42 -16.95 -12.03
C ASP A 76 -17.68 -16.63 -13.35
N GLY A 77 -18.32 -16.88 -14.50
CA GLY A 77 -17.74 -16.64 -15.80
C GLY A 77 -18.75 -16.67 -16.95
N VAL A 78 -18.24 -16.35 -18.13
CA VAL A 78 -18.98 -16.39 -19.39
C VAL A 78 -18.23 -17.13 -20.47
N MET A 79 -18.95 -17.93 -21.26
CA MET A 79 -18.47 -18.49 -22.51
C MET A 79 -18.79 -17.52 -23.65
N ILE A 80 -17.75 -17.03 -24.30
CA ILE A 80 -17.80 -16.12 -25.46
C ILE A 80 -17.68 -16.96 -26.71
N TYR A 81 -18.60 -16.81 -27.65
CA TYR A 81 -18.55 -17.49 -28.94
C TYR A 81 -17.47 -16.88 -29.87
N PRO A 82 -16.99 -17.64 -30.87
CA PRO A 82 -16.01 -17.15 -31.81
C PRO A 82 -16.43 -15.83 -32.46
N SER A 83 -15.49 -14.91 -32.60
CA SER A 83 -15.70 -13.59 -33.19
C SER A 83 -14.48 -13.14 -33.96
N GLN A 84 -14.69 -12.44 -35.08
CA GLN A 84 -13.60 -11.79 -35.83
C GLN A 84 -13.18 -10.47 -35.21
N ASP A 85 -14.08 -9.81 -34.48
CA ASP A 85 -13.87 -8.55 -33.82
C ASP A 85 -13.73 -8.76 -32.31
N ASP A 86 -13.11 -7.80 -31.60
CA ASP A 86 -13.02 -7.82 -30.14
C ASP A 86 -14.42 -7.88 -29.52
N THR A 87 -14.51 -8.51 -28.38
CA THR A 87 -15.77 -8.69 -27.67
C THR A 87 -15.72 -7.92 -26.36
N ILE A 88 -16.75 -7.15 -26.08
CA ILE A 88 -16.90 -6.36 -24.87
C ILE A 88 -17.84 -7.10 -23.92
N VAL A 89 -17.42 -7.31 -22.68
CA VAL A 89 -18.25 -7.85 -21.60
C VAL A 89 -18.38 -6.80 -20.52
N GLU A 90 -19.61 -6.39 -20.24
CA GLU A 90 -19.92 -5.36 -19.26
C GLU A 90 -20.92 -5.87 -18.23
N TYR A 91 -20.75 -5.48 -16.97
CA TYR A 91 -21.68 -5.81 -15.90
C TYR A 91 -21.53 -4.84 -14.72
N ASP A 92 -22.57 -4.79 -13.90
CA ASP A 92 -22.52 -4.11 -12.61
C ASP A 92 -22.19 -5.12 -11.51
N LEU A 93 -21.32 -4.71 -10.59
CA LEU A 93 -20.82 -5.53 -9.49
C LEU A 93 -21.31 -4.97 -8.16
N GLY A 94 -22.05 -5.79 -7.43
CA GLY A 94 -22.57 -5.45 -6.11
C GLY A 94 -21.90 -6.24 -5.00
N ASP A 95 -22.07 -5.77 -3.77
CA ASP A 95 -21.64 -6.42 -2.52
C ASP A 95 -20.13 -6.70 -2.41
N VAL A 96 -19.32 -5.85 -2.99
CA VAL A 96 -17.85 -5.96 -2.97
C VAL A 96 -17.16 -4.81 -2.25
N ILE A 97 -17.85 -3.70 -2.08
CA ILE A 97 -17.36 -2.53 -1.33
C ILE A 97 -18.19 -2.35 -0.06
N PHE A 98 -17.52 -2.21 1.07
CA PHE A 98 -18.13 -2.05 2.39
C PHE A 98 -17.77 -0.71 3.01
N LEU A 99 -18.76 0.01 3.52
CA LEU A 99 -18.56 1.21 4.30
C LEU A 99 -18.49 0.88 5.79
N LYS A 100 -17.35 1.16 6.40
CA LYS A 100 -17.17 1.07 7.84
C LYS A 100 -16.41 2.30 8.34
N ASP A 101 -16.92 2.94 9.39
CA ASP A 101 -16.27 4.09 10.03
C ASP A 101 -15.89 5.22 9.03
N ASN A 102 -16.76 5.49 8.05
CA ASN A 102 -16.57 6.42 6.94
C ASN A 102 -15.47 6.06 5.94
N VAL A 103 -14.95 4.85 5.99
CA VAL A 103 -13.97 4.32 5.04
C VAL A 103 -14.65 3.25 4.18
N TRP A 104 -14.64 3.45 2.89
CA TRP A 104 -15.00 2.45 1.90
C TRP A 104 -13.84 1.49 1.71
N THR A 105 -14.09 0.19 1.80
CA THR A 105 -13.07 -0.86 1.71
C THR A 105 -13.48 -1.91 0.70
N TRP A 106 -12.55 -2.27 -0.20
CA TRP A 106 -12.68 -3.36 -1.14
C TRP A 106 -11.45 -4.28 -1.06
N ASP A 107 -11.66 -5.55 -0.72
CA ASP A 107 -10.65 -6.60 -0.89
C ASP A 107 -10.76 -7.13 -2.32
N PHE A 108 -9.93 -6.58 -3.21
CA PHE A 108 -9.95 -6.87 -4.63
C PHE A 108 -8.95 -7.95 -4.99
N ARG A 109 -9.38 -8.89 -5.82
CA ARG A 109 -8.51 -9.92 -6.37
C ARG A 109 -8.92 -10.25 -7.80
N TYR A 110 -7.99 -10.05 -8.74
CA TYR A 110 -8.14 -10.46 -10.13
C TYR A 110 -6.78 -10.63 -10.80
N LEU A 111 -6.63 -11.64 -11.67
CA LEU A 111 -5.31 -11.99 -12.21
C LEU A 111 -4.88 -11.08 -13.36
N GLU A 112 -5.82 -10.49 -14.09
CA GLU A 112 -5.50 -9.64 -15.23
C GLU A 112 -5.24 -8.19 -14.79
N THR A 113 -4.49 -7.47 -15.62
CA THR A 113 -4.26 -6.04 -15.40
C THR A 113 -5.57 -5.27 -15.40
N THR A 114 -5.89 -4.68 -14.26
CA THR A 114 -7.14 -3.94 -14.07
C THR A 114 -6.87 -2.47 -13.84
N SER A 115 -7.57 -1.62 -14.58
CA SER A 115 -7.57 -0.17 -14.41
C SER A 115 -8.80 0.25 -13.63
N PHE A 116 -8.59 0.98 -12.53
CA PHE A 116 -9.64 1.54 -11.68
C PHE A 116 -9.84 3.00 -12.01
N ILE A 117 -11.08 3.38 -12.33
CA ILE A 117 -11.50 4.77 -12.45
C ILE A 117 -12.22 5.14 -11.16
N ILE A 118 -11.72 6.17 -10.50
CA ILE A 118 -12.16 6.61 -9.18
C ILE A 118 -12.83 7.99 -9.31
N PRO A 119 -13.89 8.30 -8.55
CA PRO A 119 -14.54 9.59 -8.57
C PRO A 119 -13.55 10.75 -8.34
N LYS A 120 -13.70 11.84 -9.07
CA LYS A 120 -12.79 13.01 -9.04
C LYS A 120 -12.73 13.71 -7.68
N GLU A 121 -13.75 13.51 -6.86
CA GLU A 121 -13.84 14.04 -5.51
C GLU A 121 -12.87 13.38 -4.55
N ILE A 122 -12.35 12.19 -4.93
CA ILE A 122 -11.41 11.40 -4.14
C ILE A 122 -10.01 11.68 -4.67
N ASP A 123 -9.23 12.44 -3.92
CA ASP A 123 -7.86 12.82 -4.25
C ASP A 123 -6.80 11.92 -3.57
N LEU A 124 -7.23 11.14 -2.57
CA LEU A 124 -6.40 10.24 -1.78
C LEU A 124 -7.10 8.90 -1.59
N ILE A 125 -6.41 7.84 -1.92
CA ILE A 125 -6.81 6.46 -1.64
C ILE A 125 -5.71 5.74 -0.89
N PHE A 126 -6.03 4.60 -0.27
CA PHE A 126 -5.04 3.73 0.35
C PHE A 126 -5.07 2.37 -0.34
N VAL A 127 -3.92 1.87 -0.72
CA VAL A 127 -3.72 0.54 -1.29
C VAL A 127 -2.81 -0.25 -0.35
N ASN A 128 -3.35 -1.29 0.29
CA ASN A 128 -2.64 -2.06 1.31
C ASN A 128 -2.03 -1.16 2.40
N ASN A 129 -2.82 -0.26 2.97
CA ASN A 129 -2.46 0.76 3.96
C ASN A 129 -1.42 1.81 3.47
N ARG A 130 -1.11 1.87 2.18
CA ARG A 130 -0.20 2.87 1.62
C ARG A 130 -0.99 3.96 0.90
N PRO A 131 -0.75 5.23 1.20
CA PRO A 131 -1.45 6.33 0.53
C PRO A 131 -1.01 6.44 -0.93
N VAL A 132 -1.99 6.66 -1.79
CA VAL A 132 -1.80 6.96 -3.21
C VAL A 132 -2.56 8.25 -3.52
N TYR A 133 -1.82 9.29 -3.87
CA TYR A 133 -2.38 10.58 -4.25
C TYR A 133 -2.72 10.56 -5.72
N LEU A 134 -3.98 10.74 -6.02
CA LEU A 134 -4.48 10.70 -7.39
C LEU A 134 -4.18 12.01 -8.12
N GLY A 135 -4.28 13.16 -7.44
CA GLY A 135 -4.08 14.47 -8.03
C GLY A 135 -5.04 14.69 -9.21
N GLU A 136 -4.48 14.97 -10.38
CA GLU A 136 -5.26 15.08 -11.62
C GLU A 136 -5.57 13.73 -12.29
N LYS A 137 -5.01 12.64 -11.77
CA LYS A 137 -5.27 11.28 -12.28
C LYS A 137 -6.62 10.80 -11.78
N ASN A 138 -7.39 10.17 -12.65
CA ASN A 138 -8.72 9.68 -12.31
C ASN A 138 -8.69 8.23 -11.79
N GLY A 139 -7.51 7.66 -11.47
CA GLY A 139 -7.47 6.27 -11.02
C GLY A 139 -6.07 5.67 -10.95
N ILE A 140 -6.03 4.35 -10.81
CA ILE A 140 -4.83 3.53 -10.71
C ILE A 140 -4.95 2.31 -11.62
N SER A 141 -3.82 1.68 -11.93
CA SER A 141 -3.80 0.36 -12.58
C SER A 141 -3.01 -0.63 -11.74
N CYS A 142 -3.48 -1.86 -11.73
CA CYS A 142 -2.92 -2.94 -10.96
C CYS A 142 -2.69 -4.17 -11.85
N HIS A 143 -1.50 -4.77 -11.82
CA HIS A 143 -1.14 -5.97 -12.57
C HIS A 143 -1.30 -7.22 -11.72
N GLY A 144 -2.22 -8.12 -12.10
CA GLY A 144 -2.41 -9.42 -11.44
C GLY A 144 -2.55 -9.27 -9.93
N CYS A 145 -3.44 -8.41 -9.47
CA CYS A 145 -3.40 -7.90 -8.12
C CYS A 145 -4.35 -8.55 -7.13
N GLN A 146 -3.83 -8.63 -5.93
CA GLN A 146 -4.62 -8.72 -4.72
C GLN A 146 -4.32 -7.45 -3.92
N MET A 147 -5.33 -6.62 -3.69
CA MET A 147 -5.17 -5.37 -2.94
C MET A 147 -6.38 -5.08 -2.07
N ILE A 148 -6.12 -4.46 -0.93
CA ILE A 148 -7.16 -3.80 -0.15
C ILE A 148 -7.16 -2.33 -0.60
N LEU A 149 -8.23 -1.94 -1.28
CA LEU A 149 -8.47 -0.56 -1.69
C LEU A 149 -9.35 0.11 -0.65
N GLU A 150 -8.86 1.21 -0.07
CA GLU A 150 -9.61 1.98 0.92
C GLU A 150 -9.64 3.45 0.51
N TYR A 151 -10.79 4.11 0.69
CA TYR A 151 -10.93 5.54 0.44
C TYR A 151 -12.08 6.13 1.26
N SER A 152 -12.06 7.44 1.40
CA SER A 152 -13.12 8.20 2.08
C SER A 152 -13.67 9.27 1.15
N ILE A 153 -14.96 9.56 1.31
CA ILE A 153 -15.64 10.66 0.59
C ILE A 153 -15.93 11.77 1.59
N ASN A 154 -15.67 13.02 1.19
CA ASN A 154 -15.91 14.21 2.03
C ASN A 154 -15.18 14.18 3.37
N GLU A 155 -13.93 13.68 3.38
CA GLU A 155 -13.10 13.67 4.59
C GLU A 155 -12.95 15.10 5.16
N PRO A 156 -13.28 15.31 6.46
CA PRO A 156 -13.18 16.61 7.10
C PRO A 156 -11.75 17.16 7.09
N LYS A 157 -11.64 18.49 6.91
CA LYS A 157 -10.36 19.22 6.96
C LYS A 157 -10.36 20.15 8.15
N ILE A 158 -9.47 19.91 9.09
CA ILE A 158 -9.28 20.74 10.30
C ILE A 158 -8.09 21.65 10.02
N LEU A 159 -8.32 22.95 10.07
CA LEU A 159 -7.32 23.99 9.77
C LEU A 159 -6.73 24.51 11.09
N LYS A 160 -5.40 24.52 11.20
CA LYS A 160 -4.67 25.04 12.35
C LYS A 160 -3.64 26.07 11.89
N ASN A 161 -3.82 27.32 12.35
CA ASN A 161 -2.86 28.39 12.12
C ASN A 161 -1.79 28.37 13.19
N VAL A 162 -0.52 28.37 12.79
CA VAL A 162 0.64 28.37 13.65
C VAL A 162 1.51 29.59 13.33
N LYS A 163 1.89 30.34 14.35
CA LYS A 163 2.87 31.41 14.23
C LYS A 163 4.25 30.89 14.63
N PHE A 164 5.21 31.02 13.74
CA PHE A 164 6.59 30.68 13.98
C PHE A 164 7.49 31.78 13.42
N GLU A 165 8.36 32.33 14.26
CA GLU A 165 9.13 33.55 13.98
C GLU A 165 8.19 34.72 13.60
N ASN A 166 8.33 35.28 12.41
CA ASN A 166 7.50 36.37 11.91
C ASN A 166 6.52 35.94 10.82
N LYS A 167 6.29 34.62 10.69
CA LYS A 167 5.44 34.03 9.65
C LYS A 167 4.26 33.29 10.28
N GLU A 168 3.21 33.16 9.50
CA GLU A 168 2.02 32.36 9.82
C GLU A 168 1.94 31.20 8.85
N PHE A 169 1.77 29.99 9.41
CA PHE A 169 1.70 28.75 8.68
C PHE A 169 0.36 28.09 8.89
N LEU A 170 -0.20 27.54 7.82
CA LEU A 170 -1.44 26.75 7.86
C LEU A 170 -1.09 25.27 7.83
N ILE A 171 -1.52 24.55 8.86
CA ILE A 171 -1.49 23.08 8.92
C ILE A 171 -2.89 22.57 8.65
N VAL A 172 -3.01 21.55 7.81
CA VAL A 172 -4.29 20.90 7.52
C VAL A 172 -4.24 19.47 8.05
N ILE A 173 -5.21 19.11 8.90
CA ILE A 173 -5.39 17.72 9.35
C ILE A 173 -6.66 17.19 8.70
N ARG A 174 -6.55 16.11 7.94
CA ARG A 174 -7.67 15.42 7.29
C ARG A 174 -7.95 14.13 8.04
N THR A 175 -9.17 13.97 8.52
CA THR A 175 -9.60 12.77 9.25
C THR A 175 -11.07 12.82 9.63
N PHE A 176 -11.69 11.66 9.83
CA PHE A 176 -12.99 11.54 10.52
C PHE A 176 -12.84 11.40 12.04
N ALA A 177 -11.63 11.15 12.55
CA ALA A 177 -11.38 11.17 13.99
C ALA A 177 -11.56 12.59 14.56
N GLU A 178 -11.97 12.69 15.80
CA GLU A 178 -11.98 13.94 16.52
C GLU A 178 -10.56 14.34 16.92
N ILE A 179 -10.16 15.59 16.61
CA ILE A 179 -8.83 16.12 16.90
C ILE A 179 -8.94 17.21 17.97
N ASN A 180 -8.29 16.97 19.10
CA ASN A 180 -8.28 17.86 20.25
C ASN A 180 -6.85 18.28 20.60
N GLN A 181 -6.69 19.24 21.53
CA GLN A 181 -5.43 19.67 22.17
C GLN A 181 -4.28 19.94 21.20
N PHE A 182 -4.58 20.50 19.99
CA PHE A 182 -3.53 20.83 19.03
C PHE A 182 -2.54 21.84 19.62
N ASN A 183 -1.26 21.50 19.54
CA ASN A 183 -0.15 22.34 20.01
C ASN A 183 1.02 22.30 19.01
N PHE A 184 1.73 23.42 18.90
CA PHE A 184 3.01 23.52 18.21
C PHE A 184 4.07 24.01 19.17
N ASP A 185 5.09 23.20 19.44
CA ASP A 185 6.25 23.58 20.25
C ASP A 185 7.38 24.04 19.34
N GLN A 186 7.71 25.33 19.45
CA GLN A 186 8.78 25.96 18.66
C GLN A 186 10.16 25.46 19.06
N THR A 187 10.36 25.10 20.35
CA THR A 187 11.65 24.70 20.89
C THR A 187 12.06 23.32 20.37
N THR A 188 11.12 22.40 20.39
CA THR A 188 11.35 21.02 19.96
C THR A 188 11.03 20.79 18.48
N LYS A 189 10.55 21.83 17.78
CA LYS A 189 10.08 21.69 16.39
C LYS A 189 9.11 20.52 16.27
N SER A 190 8.07 20.52 17.09
CA SER A 190 7.09 19.44 17.13
C SER A 190 5.64 19.93 17.08
N ILE A 191 4.79 19.11 16.50
CA ILE A 191 3.34 19.29 16.46
C ILE A 191 2.74 18.14 17.26
N SER A 192 1.81 18.44 18.18
CA SER A 192 1.08 17.42 18.90
C SER A 192 -0.42 17.67 18.87
N PHE A 193 -1.21 16.61 18.90
CA PHE A 193 -2.67 16.65 18.98
C PHE A 193 -3.21 15.31 19.46
N ASP A 194 -4.36 15.35 20.11
CA ASP A 194 -5.05 14.14 20.51
C ASP A 194 -5.96 13.65 19.37
N VAL A 195 -5.87 12.36 19.07
CA VAL A 195 -6.75 11.65 18.14
C VAL A 195 -7.74 10.82 18.94
N ASN A 196 -9.02 11.09 18.77
CA ASN A 196 -10.09 10.27 19.35
C ASN A 196 -10.80 9.49 18.24
N GLY A 197 -10.45 8.22 18.11
CA GLY A 197 -10.95 7.32 17.08
C GLY A 197 -9.93 6.22 16.78
N GLU A 198 -10.38 4.98 16.82
CA GLU A 198 -9.53 3.81 16.57
C GLU A 198 -9.44 3.53 15.06
N LYS A 199 -8.25 3.22 14.58
CA LYS A 199 -7.97 2.80 13.17
C LYS A 199 -8.44 3.79 12.10
N GLN A 200 -8.63 5.06 12.47
CA GLN A 200 -8.96 6.11 11.52
C GLN A 200 -7.69 6.58 10.78
N PHE A 201 -7.81 6.85 9.50
CA PHE A 201 -6.74 7.54 8.78
C PHE A 201 -6.66 8.99 9.25
N VAL A 202 -5.44 9.44 9.51
CA VAL A 202 -5.14 10.83 9.80
C VAL A 202 -4.04 11.29 8.86
N THR A 203 -4.33 12.30 8.06
CA THR A 203 -3.37 12.91 7.13
C THR A 203 -3.05 14.32 7.61
N ALA A 204 -1.81 14.52 8.10
CA ALA A 204 -1.32 15.86 8.46
C ALA A 204 -0.54 16.45 7.27
N ILE A 205 -0.99 17.60 6.77
CA ILE A 205 -0.34 18.35 5.70
C ILE A 205 0.37 19.54 6.34
N ILE A 206 1.70 19.51 6.32
CA ILE A 206 2.54 20.41 7.11
C ILE A 206 3.50 21.13 6.18
N PRO A 207 3.65 22.48 6.27
CA PRO A 207 4.69 23.20 5.56
C PRO A 207 6.09 22.75 5.98
N LEU A 208 6.94 22.39 5.02
CA LEU A 208 8.33 21.97 5.26
C LEU A 208 9.19 23.06 5.91
N GLU A 209 8.86 24.34 5.67
CA GLU A 209 9.52 25.45 6.32
C GLU A 209 9.22 25.50 7.83
N LEU A 210 8.01 25.07 8.26
CA LEU A 210 7.64 25.00 9.67
C LEU A 210 8.26 23.75 10.34
N LEU A 211 8.20 22.61 9.67
CA LEU A 211 8.65 21.33 10.19
C LEU A 211 9.49 20.60 9.13
N PRO A 212 10.84 20.78 9.13
CA PRO A 212 11.72 20.15 8.15
C PRO A 212 11.82 18.63 8.31
N THR A 213 12.11 17.93 7.21
CA THR A 213 12.40 16.49 7.19
C THR A 213 13.81 16.20 7.72
N PRO A 214 14.08 14.96 8.18
CA PRO A 214 13.19 13.83 8.36
C PRO A 214 12.27 13.97 9.57
N HIS A 215 11.09 13.33 9.47
CA HIS A 215 10.12 13.34 10.54
C HIS A 215 10.18 12.06 11.39
N ASN A 216 9.74 12.16 12.65
CA ASN A 216 9.43 11.03 13.50
C ASN A 216 8.02 11.24 14.04
N VAL A 217 7.25 10.17 14.09
CA VAL A 217 5.87 10.20 14.61
C VAL A 217 5.77 9.24 15.79
N TYR A 218 5.20 9.75 16.86
CA TYR A 218 4.99 9.01 18.11
C TYR A 218 3.50 9.05 18.48
N MET A 219 3.06 8.03 19.19
CA MET A 219 1.77 7.98 19.85
C MET A 219 2.01 7.53 21.29
N GLU A 220 1.56 8.32 22.29
CA GLU A 220 1.82 8.06 23.72
C GLU A 220 3.31 7.70 23.97
N ASP A 221 4.24 8.47 23.38
CA ASP A 221 5.70 8.29 23.45
C ASP A 221 6.24 7.04 22.70
N GLU A 222 5.42 6.19 22.14
CA GLU A 222 5.85 5.08 21.29
C GLU A 222 5.95 5.51 19.83
N LYS A 223 7.07 5.17 19.17
CA LYS A 223 7.25 5.45 17.74
C LYS A 223 6.31 4.59 16.92
N ILE A 224 5.47 5.23 16.10
CA ILE A 224 4.53 4.54 15.23
C ILE A 224 4.93 4.59 13.76
N PHE A 225 4.37 3.68 12.96
CA PHE A 225 4.53 3.69 11.52
C PHE A 225 3.75 4.83 10.90
N PHE A 226 4.34 5.47 9.89
CA PHE A 226 3.71 6.50 9.08
C PHE A 226 4.22 6.42 7.64
N ASN A 227 3.43 6.96 6.71
CA ASN A 227 3.86 7.19 5.35
C ASN A 227 4.09 8.68 5.15
N GLU A 228 5.20 9.02 4.50
CA GLU A 228 5.55 10.41 4.17
C GLU A 228 5.51 10.60 2.65
N TYR A 229 4.86 11.67 2.22
CA TYR A 229 4.81 12.09 0.83
C TYR A 229 5.06 13.59 0.73
N ASN A 230 6.03 13.96 -0.10
CA ASN A 230 6.33 15.36 -0.40
C ASN A 230 5.70 15.72 -1.74
N ASN A 231 4.60 16.49 -1.71
CA ASN A 231 3.79 16.76 -2.88
C ASN A 231 4.47 17.73 -3.87
N ASN A 232 5.04 18.85 -3.39
CA ASN A 232 5.49 19.96 -4.26
C ASN A 232 6.75 20.66 -3.76
N GLY A 233 7.49 20.06 -2.84
CA GLY A 233 8.66 20.66 -2.20
C GLY A 233 8.35 21.75 -1.16
N THR A 234 7.07 22.08 -0.93
CA THR A 234 6.67 23.08 0.07
C THR A 234 5.94 22.49 1.27
N HIS A 235 5.25 21.38 1.07
CA HIS A 235 4.47 20.68 2.10
C HIS A 235 4.79 19.20 2.10
N VAL A 236 4.79 18.63 3.29
CA VAL A 236 4.79 17.18 3.51
C VAL A 236 3.40 16.73 3.91
N TRP A 237 3.02 15.55 3.46
CA TRP A 237 1.81 14.84 3.86
C TRP A 237 2.23 13.62 4.66
N LEU A 238 1.87 13.60 5.94
CA LEU A 238 2.15 12.50 6.84
C LEU A 238 0.86 11.74 7.10
N ASN A 239 0.85 10.47 6.73
CA ASN A 239 -0.31 9.60 6.92
C ASN A 239 -0.02 8.60 8.01
N ILE A 240 -0.88 8.58 9.02
CA ILE A 240 -0.87 7.64 10.13
C ILE A 240 -2.23 6.96 10.24
N ARG A 241 -2.25 5.78 10.85
CA ARG A 241 -3.47 5.05 11.20
C ARG A 241 -3.30 4.50 12.61
N PRO A 242 -3.57 5.30 13.64
CA PRO A 242 -3.43 4.86 15.03
C PRO A 242 -4.37 3.71 15.36
N ASP A 243 -3.88 2.68 16.03
CA ASP A 243 -4.71 1.56 16.49
C ASP A 243 -5.66 1.94 17.60
N ASN A 244 -5.29 2.94 18.41
CA ASN A 244 -6.04 3.42 19.57
C ASN A 244 -6.16 4.93 19.56
N SER A 245 -7.07 5.48 20.37
CA SER A 245 -7.09 6.90 20.69
C SER A 245 -5.90 7.28 21.56
N GLY A 246 -5.36 8.49 21.39
CA GLY A 246 -4.26 8.99 22.20
C GLY A 246 -3.58 10.21 21.62
N ASN A 247 -2.49 10.65 22.25
CA ASN A 247 -1.71 11.80 21.82
C ASN A 247 -0.73 11.43 20.72
N VAL A 248 -0.83 12.10 19.58
CA VAL A 248 0.11 11.99 18.46
C VAL A 248 1.09 13.15 18.52
N SER A 249 2.38 12.85 18.39
CA SER A 249 3.46 13.85 18.29
C SER A 249 4.25 13.63 17.00
N ILE A 250 4.39 14.69 16.20
CA ILE A 250 5.16 14.73 14.95
C ILE A 250 6.35 15.65 15.20
N ILE A 251 7.57 15.12 15.12
CA ILE A 251 8.81 15.84 15.38
C ILE A 251 9.58 15.96 14.06
N GLY A 252 9.94 17.19 13.69
CA GLY A 252 10.85 17.48 12.58
C GLY A 252 12.31 17.49 13.01
N THR A 253 13.19 17.65 12.06
CA THR A 253 14.63 17.81 12.34
C THR A 253 14.92 19.19 12.91
N ILE A 254 15.70 19.25 13.98
CA ILE A 254 16.29 20.48 14.47
C ILE A 254 17.64 20.65 13.74
N ASP A 255 17.80 21.73 12.97
CA ASP A 255 19.12 22.11 12.43
C ASP A 255 20.00 22.52 13.59
N ILE A 256 20.94 21.68 13.98
CA ILE A 256 21.90 21.92 15.06
C ILE A 256 22.83 23.13 14.74
N ASN A 257 22.72 23.70 13.55
CA ASN A 257 23.54 24.84 13.13
C ASN A 257 23.06 26.20 13.69
N ASP A 258 21.83 26.30 14.20
CA ASP A 258 21.31 27.55 14.75
C ASP A 258 21.74 27.83 16.21
N GLU A 259 22.28 26.84 16.94
CA GLU A 259 22.79 27.04 18.33
C GLU A 259 24.17 27.66 18.43
N LYS A 260 24.84 27.97 17.31
CA LYS A 260 26.24 28.53 17.36
C LYS A 260 26.35 30.05 17.58
N SER A 261 25.26 30.78 17.81
CA SER A 261 25.34 32.23 17.97
C SER A 261 25.27 32.76 19.42
N THR A 262 25.16 31.91 20.44
CA THR A 262 25.12 32.42 21.83
C THR A 262 25.83 31.51 22.82
N ILE A 263 27.14 31.21 22.61
CA ILE A 263 27.99 30.76 23.71
C ILE A 263 29.25 31.61 23.74
N GLN A 264 29.20 32.64 24.59
CA GLN A 264 30.39 33.31 25.10
C GLN A 264 31.21 32.33 25.92
N ASN A 265 32.49 32.36 25.61
CA ASN A 265 33.63 31.72 26.27
C ASN A 265 33.50 31.51 27.77
N ASN A 266 33.57 30.24 28.21
CA ASN A 266 34.30 29.85 29.40
C ASN A 266 35.02 28.50 29.13
N PRO A 267 36.35 28.40 29.43
CA PRO A 267 37.11 27.20 29.13
C PRO A 267 37.09 26.22 30.30
N SER A 268 37.12 24.97 29.92
CA SER A 268 37.42 23.76 30.70
C SER A 268 36.26 22.86 31.07
N THR A 269 36.12 21.79 30.32
CA THR A 269 36.24 20.42 30.87
C THR A 269 36.27 19.36 29.71
N SER A 270 37.30 18.61 29.73
CA SER A 270 37.71 17.41 29.02
C SER A 270 36.66 16.64 28.19
N VAL A 271 36.89 16.58 26.87
CA VAL A 271 36.39 15.60 25.96
C VAL A 271 36.98 14.24 26.32
N SER A 272 36.18 13.29 26.77
CA SER A 272 36.58 11.88 26.87
C SER A 272 36.73 11.32 25.46
N ASN A 273 37.95 11.17 25.00
CA ASN A 273 38.28 10.41 23.79
C ASN A 273 37.74 8.99 23.95
N VAL A 274 36.84 8.55 23.04
CA VAL A 274 36.58 7.13 22.84
C VAL A 274 37.91 6.49 22.49
N SER A 275 38.43 5.65 23.38
CA SER A 275 39.77 5.08 23.27
C SER A 275 39.83 4.24 21.97
N GLN A 276 40.96 4.39 21.23
CA GLN A 276 41.23 3.58 20.02
C GLN A 276 41.06 2.08 20.27
N ASP A 277 41.19 1.65 21.51
CA ASP A 277 41.04 0.27 21.94
C ASP A 277 39.66 -0.32 21.64
N VAL A 278 38.56 0.46 21.76
CA VAL A 278 37.19 -0.01 21.47
C VAL A 278 37.00 -0.33 19.97
N ILE A 279 37.60 0.44 19.09
CA ILE A 279 37.57 0.21 17.64
C ILE A 279 38.32 -1.07 17.26
N VAL A 280 39.45 -1.33 17.92
CA VAL A 280 40.27 -2.54 17.70
C VAL A 280 39.48 -3.82 18.13
N TYR A 281 38.77 -3.77 19.24
CA TYR A 281 37.98 -4.92 19.70
C TYR A 281 36.78 -5.23 18.78
N ILE A 282 36.16 -4.21 18.20
CA ILE A 282 35.06 -4.42 17.23
C ILE A 282 35.59 -5.06 15.94
N LEU A 283 36.76 -4.60 15.43
CA LEU A 283 37.38 -5.16 14.23
C LEU A 283 37.84 -6.61 14.43
N LEU A 284 38.40 -6.93 15.61
CA LEU A 284 38.77 -8.29 15.98
C LEU A 284 37.54 -9.22 16.11
N GLY A 285 36.46 -8.76 16.69
CA GLY A 285 35.19 -9.52 16.80
C GLY A 285 34.59 -9.89 15.44
N VAL A 286 34.61 -8.96 14.48
CA VAL A 286 34.08 -9.20 13.13
C VAL A 286 34.97 -10.20 12.37
N SER A 287 36.30 -10.13 12.50
CA SER A 287 37.21 -11.07 11.83
C SER A 287 37.06 -12.52 12.32
N VAL A 288 36.82 -12.74 13.62
CA VAL A 288 36.56 -14.05 14.19
C VAL A 288 35.24 -14.64 13.70
N LEU A 289 34.20 -13.81 13.58
CA LEU A 289 32.89 -14.23 13.04
C LEU A 289 32.99 -14.67 11.58
N ILE A 290 33.71 -13.92 10.74
CA ILE A 290 33.94 -14.30 9.34
C ILE A 290 34.72 -15.60 9.25
N GLY A 291 35.74 -15.81 10.07
CA GLY A 291 36.52 -17.05 10.13
C GLY A 291 35.67 -18.27 10.46
N LEU A 292 34.75 -18.16 11.44
CA LEU A 292 33.82 -19.22 11.81
C LEU A 292 32.83 -19.58 10.68
N VAL A 293 32.31 -18.59 9.98
CA VAL A 293 31.39 -18.82 8.84
C VAL A 293 32.11 -19.55 7.70
N VAL A 294 33.33 -19.15 7.36
CA VAL A 294 34.13 -19.82 6.32
C VAL A 294 34.45 -21.25 6.72
N MET A 295 34.78 -21.52 7.99
CA MET A 295 35.05 -22.87 8.49
C MET A 295 33.81 -23.77 8.39
N VAL A 296 32.62 -23.28 8.72
CA VAL A 296 31.36 -24.03 8.59
C VAL A 296 31.04 -24.34 7.12
N ILE A 297 31.30 -23.43 6.21
CA ILE A 297 31.10 -23.67 4.77
C ILE A 297 32.06 -24.71 4.24
N MET A 298 33.32 -24.67 4.65
CA MET A 298 34.32 -25.69 4.28
C MET A 298 33.99 -27.10 4.82
N MET A 299 33.52 -27.18 6.06
CA MET A 299 33.10 -28.47 6.64
C MET A 299 31.86 -29.04 5.91
N ARG A 300 30.92 -28.21 5.51
CA ARG A 300 29.76 -28.66 4.71
C ARG A 300 30.16 -29.16 3.32
N LYS A 301 31.08 -28.47 2.62
CA LYS A 301 31.61 -28.93 1.33
C LYS A 301 32.35 -30.28 1.45
N LYS A 302 33.11 -30.49 2.54
CA LYS A 302 33.82 -31.74 2.75
C LYS A 302 32.87 -32.92 3.02
N LYS A 303 31.72 -32.68 3.70
CA LYS A 303 30.71 -33.71 3.94
C LYS A 303 29.98 -34.12 2.66
N LEU A 304 29.72 -33.15 1.74
CA LEU A 304 29.11 -33.43 0.43
C LEU A 304 30.04 -34.21 -0.52
N SER A 305 31.36 -34.04 -0.42
CA SER A 305 32.32 -34.77 -1.27
C SER A 305 32.58 -36.20 -0.79
N VAL A 306 32.29 -36.54 0.46
CA VAL A 306 32.39 -37.91 0.99
C VAL A 306 31.15 -38.70 0.58
N THR A 307 29.96 -38.13 0.67
CA THR A 307 28.70 -38.79 0.27
C THR A 307 28.63 -39.12 -1.24
N SER A 308 29.26 -38.31 -2.09
CA SER A 308 29.34 -38.59 -3.54
C SER A 308 30.34 -39.67 -3.93
N ARG A 309 31.26 -40.06 -3.06
CA ARG A 309 32.19 -41.19 -3.32
C ARG A 309 31.59 -42.53 -2.89
N GLU A 310 30.79 -42.61 -1.84
CA GLU A 310 30.11 -43.84 -1.43
C GLU A 310 29.02 -44.31 -2.41
N ILE A 311 28.43 -43.42 -3.20
CA ILE A 311 27.40 -43.77 -4.21
C ILE A 311 28.03 -44.38 -5.48
N GLN A 312 29.34 -44.22 -5.72
CA GLN A 312 30.03 -44.70 -6.92
C GLN A 312 30.64 -46.08 -6.76
N ASP A 313 30.83 -46.60 -5.54
CA ASP A 313 31.36 -47.93 -5.28
C ASP A 313 30.31 -49.03 -5.15
N ASP A 314 29.00 -48.70 -5.11
CA ASP A 314 27.89 -49.69 -5.04
C ASP A 314 27.32 -50.09 -6.42
N ASN A 315 27.91 -49.64 -7.54
CA ASN A 315 27.48 -49.98 -8.91
C ASN A 315 28.56 -50.58 -9.81
N THR A 316 29.46 -51.44 -9.20
CA THR A 316 30.36 -52.32 -9.99
C THR A 316 30.17 -53.77 -9.60
#